data_455702184e7fdfcc8a5d6fcaa9686b78
#
_entry.id   455702184e7fdfcc8a5d6fcaa9686b78
#
_cell.length_a   1.000
_cell.length_b   1.000
_cell.length_c   1.000
_cell.angle_alpha   90.00
_cell.angle_beta   90.00
_cell.angle_gamma   90.00
#
_symmetry.space_group_name_H-M   'P 1'
#
loop_
_entity.id
_entity.type
_entity.pdbx_description
1 polymer ?
#
loop_
_entity_poly.entity_id
_entity_poly.type
_entity_poly.pdbx_seq_one_letter_code
_entity_poly.pdbx_strand_id
1 'polypeptide(L)'
;MTGPTTPWVYGDAWVFAAMVAVASGPDGAQLTHVVSAGDALNHAIFLDEELTQGVRRLLGAELITVTDGCYRLTAAGRSLAGRWLGRLSRVDLVLAELQRL
;
A
#
# COMPACT_ATOMS: atom_id res chain seq x y z
N MET A 1 19.96 -7.08 0.26
CA MET A 1 19.20 -5.86 0.10
C MET A 1 17.73 -6.18 -0.01
N THR A 2 16.95 -5.59 0.83
CA THR A 2 15.51 -5.77 0.82
C THR A 2 14.87 -4.61 0.04
N GLY A 3 13.70 -4.84 -0.53
CA GLY A 3 13.00 -3.84 -1.29
C GLY A 3 13.14 -4.02 -2.79
N PRO A 4 12.48 -3.18 -3.58
CA PRO A 4 12.48 -3.31 -5.04
C PRO A 4 13.81 -2.88 -5.64
N THR A 5 14.19 -3.53 -6.75
CA THR A 5 15.40 -3.18 -7.50
C THR A 5 15.23 -1.87 -8.27
N THR A 6 13.98 -1.46 -8.52
CA THR A 6 13.67 -0.19 -9.17
C THR A 6 13.11 0.78 -8.13
N PRO A 7 13.23 2.10 -8.34
CA PRO A 7 12.66 3.08 -7.41
C PRO A 7 11.15 2.89 -7.24
N TRP A 8 10.65 3.25 -6.06
CA TRP A 8 9.22 3.28 -5.82
C TRP A 8 8.56 4.29 -6.76
N VAL A 9 7.37 3.94 -7.24
CA VAL A 9 6.60 4.80 -8.14
C VAL A 9 5.25 5.13 -7.52
N TYR A 10 4.55 6.10 -8.12
CA TYR A 10 3.27 6.60 -7.61
C TYR A 10 2.25 5.49 -7.41
N GLY A 11 2.16 4.55 -8.36
CA GLY A 11 1.22 3.42 -8.23
C GLY A 11 1.46 2.58 -6.99
N ASP A 12 2.72 2.35 -6.62
CA ASP A 12 3.07 1.60 -5.41
C ASP A 12 2.57 2.32 -4.16
N ALA A 13 2.77 3.63 -4.11
CA ALA A 13 2.34 4.45 -2.99
C ALA A 13 0.81 4.48 -2.89
N TRP A 14 0.14 4.54 -4.03
CA TRP A 14 -1.32 4.53 -4.09
C TRP A 14 -1.87 3.20 -3.56
N VAL A 15 -1.29 2.07 -3.98
CA VAL A 15 -1.69 0.74 -3.46
C VAL A 15 -1.46 0.66 -1.96
N PHE A 16 -0.30 1.14 -1.47
CA PHE A 16 0.00 1.11 -0.04
C PHE A 16 -0.97 1.99 0.75
N ALA A 17 -1.25 3.19 0.26
CA ALA A 17 -2.22 4.10 0.91
C ALA A 17 -3.60 3.44 1.01
N ALA A 18 -4.05 2.78 -0.05
CA ALA A 18 -5.31 2.06 -0.04
C ALA A 18 -5.32 0.94 1.01
N MET A 19 -4.22 0.19 1.12
CA MET A 19 -4.10 -0.86 2.13
C MET A 19 -4.08 -0.30 3.55
N VAL A 20 -3.40 0.82 3.78
CA VAL A 20 -3.40 1.47 5.08
C VAL A 20 -4.82 1.87 5.47
N ALA A 21 -5.61 2.35 4.52
CA ALA A 21 -6.98 2.78 4.76
C ALA A 21 -7.88 1.64 5.24
N VAL A 22 -7.70 0.42 4.73
CA VAL A 22 -8.64 -0.69 4.98
C VAL A 22 -8.02 -1.91 5.66
N ALA A 23 -6.70 -2.05 5.65
CA ALA A 23 -6.02 -3.25 6.14
C ALA A 23 -5.21 -3.02 7.41
N SER A 24 -5.38 -1.89 8.08
CA SER A 24 -4.64 -1.57 9.32
C SER A 24 -5.15 -2.35 10.53
N GLY A 25 -6.38 -2.85 10.49
CA GLY A 25 -6.95 -3.64 11.57
C GLY A 25 -6.42 -5.07 11.61
N PRO A 26 -6.69 -5.81 12.71
CA PRO A 26 -6.19 -7.17 12.87
C PRO A 26 -6.78 -8.16 11.87
N ASP A 27 -7.95 -7.88 11.33
CA ASP A 27 -8.61 -8.77 10.37
C ASP A 27 -8.13 -8.56 8.94
N GLY A 28 -7.38 -7.49 8.69
CA GLY A 28 -6.91 -7.16 7.35
C GLY A 28 -8.04 -6.74 6.42
N ALA A 29 -7.83 -6.89 5.11
CA ALA A 29 -8.82 -6.53 4.11
C ALA A 29 -8.75 -7.46 2.91
N GLN A 30 -9.87 -7.61 2.21
CA GLN A 30 -9.93 -8.33 0.95
C GLN A 30 -9.59 -7.38 -0.21
N LEU A 31 -9.26 -7.95 -1.36
CA LEU A 31 -8.89 -7.18 -2.54
C LEU A 31 -9.96 -6.15 -2.93
N THR A 32 -11.23 -6.52 -2.85
CA THR A 32 -12.34 -5.60 -3.20
C THR A 32 -12.31 -4.34 -2.33
N HIS A 33 -11.97 -4.47 -1.06
CA HIS A 33 -11.86 -3.33 -0.14
C HIS A 33 -10.68 -2.44 -0.52
N VAL A 34 -9.56 -3.05 -0.90
CA VAL A 34 -8.36 -2.30 -1.33
C VAL A 34 -8.66 -1.51 -2.59
N VAL A 35 -9.31 -2.12 -3.56
CA VAL A 35 -9.67 -1.45 -4.83
C VAL A 35 -10.61 -0.28 -4.56
N SER A 36 -11.64 -0.48 -3.72
CA SER A 36 -12.58 0.58 -3.38
C SER A 36 -11.90 1.74 -2.66
N ALA A 37 -10.97 1.45 -1.75
CA ALA A 37 -10.21 2.48 -1.05
C ALA A 37 -9.32 3.26 -2.02
N GLY A 38 -8.70 2.58 -2.97
CA GLY A 38 -7.88 3.23 -3.99
C GLY A 38 -8.67 4.22 -4.82
N ASP A 39 -9.89 3.83 -5.22
CA ASP A 39 -10.77 4.72 -5.96
C ASP A 39 -11.15 5.95 -5.11
N ALA A 40 -11.49 5.75 -3.85
CA ALA A 40 -11.87 6.84 -2.96
C ALA A 40 -10.72 7.82 -2.74
N LEU A 41 -9.48 7.34 -2.65
CA LEU A 41 -8.32 8.18 -2.37
C LEU A 41 -7.86 8.98 -3.59
N ASN A 42 -7.99 8.44 -4.79
CA ASN A 42 -7.41 9.02 -5.99
C ASN A 42 -8.44 9.28 -7.10
N HIS A 43 -9.69 8.98 -6.85
CA HIS A 43 -10.80 9.14 -7.83
C HIS A 43 -10.52 8.42 -9.14
N ALA A 44 -9.88 7.25 -9.06
CA ALA A 44 -9.53 6.44 -10.21
C ALA A 44 -9.42 4.98 -9.80
N ILE A 45 -9.63 4.08 -10.74
CA ILE A 45 -9.52 2.64 -10.51
C ILE A 45 -8.10 2.20 -10.86
N PHE A 46 -7.52 1.31 -10.02
CA PHE A 46 -6.21 0.73 -10.33
C PHE A 46 -6.24 0.00 -11.66
N LEU A 47 -5.19 0.18 -12.45
CA LEU A 47 -4.91 -0.74 -13.56
C LEU A 47 -4.39 -2.05 -12.96
N ASP A 48 -4.66 -3.17 -13.64
CA ASP A 48 -4.21 -4.48 -13.16
C ASP A 48 -2.70 -4.51 -12.92
N GLU A 49 -1.92 -3.90 -13.80
CA GLU A 49 -0.47 -3.83 -13.66
C GLU A 49 -0.05 -3.02 -12.45
N GLU A 50 -0.71 -1.90 -12.21
CA GLU A 50 -0.39 -1.05 -11.05
C GLU A 50 -0.63 -1.81 -9.75
N LEU A 51 -1.77 -2.48 -9.65
CA LEU A 51 -2.13 -3.23 -8.46
C LEU A 51 -1.19 -4.41 -8.25
N THR A 52 -0.97 -5.20 -9.29
CA THR A 52 -0.11 -6.38 -9.22
C THR A 52 1.32 -6.00 -8.87
N GLN A 53 1.86 -5.00 -9.54
CA GLN A 53 3.23 -4.54 -9.29
C GLN A 53 3.35 -3.95 -7.88
N GLY A 54 2.40 -3.13 -7.48
CA GLY A 54 2.41 -2.51 -6.15
C GLY A 54 2.38 -3.56 -5.05
N VAL A 55 1.48 -4.54 -5.16
CA VAL A 55 1.39 -5.63 -4.19
C VAL A 55 2.71 -6.39 -4.11
N ARG A 56 3.27 -6.76 -5.27
CA ARG A 56 4.52 -7.53 -5.33
C ARG A 56 5.67 -6.78 -4.68
N ARG A 57 5.79 -5.49 -4.96
CA ARG A 57 6.87 -4.66 -4.41
C ARG A 57 6.72 -4.45 -2.91
N LEU A 58 5.49 -4.24 -2.44
CA LEU A 58 5.22 -4.10 -1.01
C LEU A 58 5.48 -5.40 -0.26
N LEU A 59 5.15 -6.55 -0.85
CA LEU A 59 5.49 -7.86 -0.29
C LEU A 59 7.00 -8.03 -0.21
N GLY A 60 7.72 -7.67 -1.27
CA GLY A 60 9.18 -7.78 -1.31
C GLY A 60 9.87 -6.88 -0.28
N ALA A 61 9.28 -5.74 0.03
CA ALA A 61 9.78 -4.83 1.05
C ALA A 61 9.29 -5.20 2.46
N GLU A 62 8.50 -6.27 2.60
CA GLU A 62 7.97 -6.76 3.88
C GLU A 62 7.09 -5.72 4.60
N LEU A 63 6.38 -4.91 3.84
CA LEU A 63 5.45 -3.93 4.39
C LEU A 63 4.04 -4.48 4.54
N ILE A 64 3.71 -5.51 3.77
CA ILE A 64 2.40 -6.18 3.81
C ILE A 64 2.57 -7.69 3.77
N THR A 65 1.50 -8.39 4.14
CA THR A 65 1.37 -9.84 3.91
C THR A 65 0.06 -10.10 3.19
N VAL A 66 0.02 -11.21 2.45
CA VAL A 66 -1.20 -11.69 1.80
C VAL A 66 -1.36 -13.16 2.14
N THR A 67 -2.46 -13.53 2.80
CA THR A 67 -2.74 -14.90 3.20
C THR A 67 -4.22 -15.19 2.93
N ASP A 68 -4.49 -16.21 2.11
CA ASP A 68 -5.86 -16.60 1.75
C ASP A 68 -6.71 -15.44 1.25
N GLY A 69 -6.10 -14.58 0.41
CA GLY A 69 -6.79 -13.43 -0.15
C GLY A 69 -6.99 -12.27 0.83
N CYS A 70 -6.41 -12.37 2.02
CA CYS A 70 -6.51 -11.32 3.04
C CYS A 70 -5.20 -10.54 3.10
N TYR A 71 -5.29 -9.24 2.91
CA TYR A 71 -4.16 -8.31 2.93
C TYR A 71 -4.02 -7.69 4.31
N ARG A 72 -2.81 -7.69 4.85
CA ARG A 72 -2.52 -7.11 6.17
C ARG A 72 -1.23 -6.31 6.11
N LEU A 73 -1.13 -5.30 6.97
CA LEU A 73 0.13 -4.59 7.16
C LEU A 73 1.02 -5.40 8.10
N THR A 74 2.33 -5.42 7.82
CA THR A 74 3.31 -5.93 8.77
C THR A 74 3.56 -4.89 9.86
N ALA A 75 4.34 -5.25 10.88
CA ALA A 75 4.76 -4.28 11.89
C ALA A 75 5.51 -3.10 11.25
N ALA A 76 6.38 -3.38 10.28
CA ALA A 76 7.09 -2.33 9.53
C ALA A 76 6.13 -1.45 8.75
N GLY A 77 5.13 -2.05 8.10
CA GLY A 77 4.11 -1.30 7.35
C GLY A 77 3.28 -0.41 8.26
N ARG A 78 2.90 -0.89 9.43
CA ARG A 78 2.15 -0.10 10.41
C ARG A 78 2.98 1.06 10.96
N SER A 79 4.26 0.81 11.24
CA SER A 79 5.15 1.83 11.74
C SER A 79 5.31 2.96 10.73
N LEU A 80 5.50 2.61 9.45
CA LEU A 80 5.60 3.59 8.38
C LEU A 80 4.28 4.36 8.22
N ALA A 81 3.17 3.65 8.23
CA ALA A 81 1.84 4.23 8.04
C ALA A 81 1.48 5.22 9.16
N GLY A 82 1.95 4.98 10.38
CA GLY A 82 1.65 5.85 11.52
C GLY A 82 2.06 7.30 11.34
N ARG A 83 2.97 7.56 10.39
CA ARG A 83 3.48 8.92 10.15
C ARG A 83 2.52 9.79 9.35
N TRP A 84 1.56 9.17 8.62
CA TRP A 84 0.71 9.93 7.70
C TRP A 84 -0.73 9.41 7.60
N LEU A 85 -1.23 8.78 8.66
CA LEU A 85 -2.60 8.24 8.69
C LEU A 85 -3.66 9.26 8.29
N GLY A 86 -3.50 10.52 8.68
CA GLY A 86 -4.44 11.57 8.33
C GLY A 86 -4.24 12.15 6.93
N ARG A 87 -3.31 11.63 6.15
CA ARG A 87 -2.93 12.20 4.85
C ARG A 87 -2.91 11.18 3.73
N LEU A 88 -3.73 10.14 3.83
CA LEU A 88 -3.73 9.06 2.83
C LEU A 88 -4.09 9.54 1.42
N SER A 89 -4.92 10.59 1.32
CA SER A 89 -5.26 11.18 0.02
C SER A 89 -4.07 11.90 -0.63
N ARG A 90 -3.01 12.17 0.12
CA ARG A 90 -1.78 12.77 -0.40
C ARG A 90 -0.80 11.65 -0.77
N VAL A 91 -1.10 10.96 -1.86
CA VAL A 91 -0.29 9.83 -2.33
C VAL A 91 1.15 10.23 -2.62
N ASP A 92 1.36 11.48 -3.03
CA ASP A 92 2.70 12.03 -3.24
C ASP A 92 3.55 12.00 -1.97
N LEU A 93 2.94 12.26 -0.81
CA LEU A 93 3.64 12.20 0.48
C LEU A 93 3.94 10.74 0.86
N VAL A 94 3.02 9.83 0.56
CA VAL A 94 3.23 8.40 0.79
C VAL A 94 4.42 7.92 -0.05
N LEU A 95 4.49 8.34 -1.31
CA LEU A 95 5.60 7.99 -2.19
C LEU A 95 6.93 8.50 -1.61
N ALA A 96 6.96 9.73 -1.11
CA ALA A 96 8.18 10.29 -0.52
C ALA A 96 8.65 9.44 0.67
N GLU A 97 7.73 8.95 1.49
CA GLU A 97 8.09 8.08 2.62
C GLU A 97 8.63 6.73 2.16
N LEU A 98 8.03 6.14 1.12
CA LEU A 98 8.54 4.89 0.56
C LEU A 98 9.94 5.07 -0.01
N GLN A 99 10.20 6.19 -0.66
CA GLN A 99 11.50 6.48 -1.27
C GLN A 99 12.61 6.68 -0.24
N ARG A 100 12.27 6.86 1.02
CA ARG A 100 13.25 6.97 2.10
C ARG A 100 13.67 5.62 2.67
N LEU A 101 13.04 4.55 2.27
CA LEU A 101 13.37 3.22 2.79
C LEU A 101 14.76 2.71 2.30
#